data_c2d177fd8a74777e4d8ff90c0364e228
#
_entry.id   c2d177fd8a74777e4d8ff90c0364e228
#
_cell.length_a   1.000
_cell.length_b   1.000
_cell.length_c   1.000
_cell.angle_alpha   90.00
_cell.angle_beta   90.00
_cell.angle_gamma   90.00
#
_symmetry.space_group_name_H-M   'P 1'
#
loop_
_entity.id
_entity.type
_entity.pdbx_description
1 polymer ?
#
loop_
_entity_poly.entity_id
_entity_poly.type
_entity_poly.pdbx_seq_one_letter_code
_entity_poly.pdbx_strand_id
1 'polypeptide(L)'
;MKQTRALMEGAILISLFAIITLLVVYVPVIGTILLFALPLPMILYTIRHGLKLGIWMGAVSLPVVFIVGSFNGLIVAFMSACAGIAMGHFFKRKEPGHAIISGALIYMLSIVFYFVISIQFLGINIIDEAMTQYRQSLDIVETVAKQSGNAEQFEKQLKLMEEQLGIVQYLFPTAIVMVGVIFSFLSYLIAKPLLRRFSPDIPNLKPFRELKFPQSVVVLYLIIVMLSFLPLEKGQMLYSIALNGEFILGFLIFIQGLSFIFFYCHKKQYPKAAAVIAVILGFVHPVFMAAIRILGVLDMGFHIRNKVK
;
A
#
# COMPACT_ATOMS: atom_id res chain seq x y z
N MET A 1 -13.42 -16.02 34.90
CA MET A 1 -13.15 -14.57 34.80
C MET A 1 -12.38 -14.15 33.56
N LYS A 2 -11.27 -14.80 33.13
CA LYS A 2 -10.53 -14.38 31.92
C LYS A 2 -11.33 -14.52 30.61
N GLN A 3 -12.14 -15.58 30.48
CA GLN A 3 -12.97 -15.80 29.27
C GLN A 3 -14.10 -14.76 29.13
N THR A 4 -14.80 -14.46 30.22
CA THR A 4 -15.89 -13.46 30.26
C THR A 4 -15.38 -12.07 29.88
N ARG A 5 -14.18 -11.68 30.35
CA ARG A 5 -13.53 -10.43 29.99
C ARG A 5 -13.17 -10.37 28.49
N ALA A 6 -12.64 -11.47 27.93
CA ALA A 6 -12.32 -11.53 26.50
C ALA A 6 -13.59 -11.40 25.63
N LEU A 7 -14.70 -12.02 26.03
CA LEU A 7 -15.98 -11.88 25.32
C LEU A 7 -16.52 -10.45 25.37
N MET A 8 -16.49 -9.79 26.53
CA MET A 8 -16.93 -8.40 26.65
C MET A 8 -16.06 -7.43 25.83
N GLU A 9 -14.74 -7.57 25.92
CA GLU A 9 -13.81 -6.77 25.08
C GLU A 9 -14.06 -7.04 23.59
N GLY A 10 -14.29 -8.30 23.21
CA GLY A 10 -14.62 -8.68 21.83
C GLY A 10 -15.90 -8.00 21.33
N ALA A 11 -16.98 -8.01 22.12
CA ALA A 11 -18.23 -7.37 21.76
C ALA A 11 -18.08 -5.84 21.54
N ILE A 12 -17.36 -5.16 22.45
CA ILE A 12 -17.08 -3.72 22.31
C ILE A 12 -16.27 -3.43 21.05
N LEU A 13 -15.24 -4.23 20.77
CA LEU A 13 -14.37 -4.01 19.60
C LEU A 13 -15.08 -4.38 18.28
N ILE A 14 -15.99 -5.36 18.28
CA ILE A 14 -16.86 -5.68 17.12
C ILE A 14 -17.82 -4.51 16.88
N SER A 15 -18.42 -3.94 17.89
CA SER A 15 -19.29 -2.75 17.76
C SER A 15 -18.52 -1.57 17.20
N LEU A 16 -17.32 -1.32 17.71
CA LEU A 16 -16.44 -0.27 17.17
C LEU A 16 -16.07 -0.52 15.70
N PHE A 17 -15.73 -1.77 15.36
CA PHE A 17 -15.42 -2.18 14.00
C PHE A 17 -16.59 -1.95 13.05
N ALA A 18 -17.82 -2.29 13.47
CA ALA A 18 -19.04 -2.07 12.71
C ALA A 18 -19.33 -0.58 12.51
N ILE A 19 -19.16 0.26 13.55
CA ILE A 19 -19.34 1.71 13.46
C ILE A 19 -18.32 2.32 12.49
N ILE A 20 -17.04 1.92 12.59
CA ILE A 20 -16.01 2.41 11.66
C ILE A 20 -16.36 1.98 10.23
N THR A 21 -16.81 0.73 10.01
CA THR A 21 -17.22 0.26 8.67
C THR A 21 -18.40 1.07 8.14
N LEU A 22 -19.38 1.38 8.96
CA LEU A 22 -20.51 2.22 8.56
C LEU A 22 -20.02 3.60 8.10
N LEU A 23 -19.13 4.23 8.86
CA LEU A 23 -18.56 5.52 8.50
C LEU A 23 -17.72 5.44 7.22
N VAL A 24 -16.96 4.35 7.01
CA VAL A 24 -16.18 4.13 5.79
C VAL A 24 -17.08 4.02 4.56
N VAL A 25 -18.23 3.36 4.69
CA VAL A 25 -19.13 3.13 3.54
C VAL A 25 -19.99 4.35 3.22
N TYR A 26 -20.50 5.04 4.23
CA TYR A 26 -21.52 6.07 4.05
C TYR A 26 -21.03 7.51 4.17
N VAL A 27 -19.80 7.75 4.66
CA VAL A 27 -19.25 9.11 4.84
C VAL A 27 -17.96 9.27 4.04
N PRO A 28 -18.01 9.75 2.77
CA PRO A 28 -16.89 9.64 1.82
C PRO A 28 -15.55 10.21 2.33
N VAL A 29 -15.53 11.47 2.81
CA VAL A 29 -14.27 12.12 3.20
C VAL A 29 -13.68 11.51 4.47
N ILE A 30 -14.49 11.40 5.52
CA ILE A 30 -14.08 10.82 6.81
C ILE A 30 -13.80 9.33 6.64
N GLY A 31 -14.63 8.64 5.86
CA GLY A 31 -14.49 7.22 5.57
C GLY A 31 -13.16 6.86 4.92
N THR A 32 -12.65 7.68 4.02
CA THR A 32 -11.32 7.45 3.40
C THR A 32 -10.20 7.44 4.44
N ILE A 33 -10.26 8.30 5.44
CA ILE A 33 -9.27 8.33 6.53
C ILE A 33 -9.48 7.13 7.48
N LEU A 34 -10.74 6.85 7.83
CA LEU A 34 -11.11 5.76 8.73
C LEU A 34 -10.85 4.37 8.14
N LEU A 35 -10.76 4.26 6.81
CA LEU A 35 -10.40 3.02 6.11
C LEU A 35 -9.06 2.45 6.61
N PHE A 36 -8.08 3.32 6.87
CA PHE A 36 -6.78 2.91 7.42
C PHE A 36 -6.83 2.61 8.93
N ALA A 37 -7.85 3.09 9.64
CA ALA A 37 -8.09 2.80 11.04
C ALA A 37 -8.92 1.53 11.26
N LEU A 38 -9.60 1.05 10.21
CA LEU A 38 -10.51 -0.09 10.29
C LEU A 38 -9.85 -1.38 10.85
N PRO A 39 -8.57 -1.71 10.57
CA PRO A 39 -7.94 -2.90 11.17
C PRO A 39 -7.68 -2.80 12.67
N LEU A 40 -7.75 -1.60 13.29
CA LEU A 40 -7.35 -1.36 14.68
C LEU A 40 -8.06 -2.24 15.71
N PRO A 41 -9.40 -2.41 15.68
CA PRO A 41 -10.10 -3.28 16.64
C PRO A 41 -9.57 -4.71 16.60
N MET A 42 -9.28 -5.23 15.39
CA MET A 42 -8.74 -6.58 15.21
C MET A 42 -7.29 -6.68 15.68
N ILE A 43 -6.47 -5.68 15.41
CA ILE A 43 -5.07 -5.58 15.90
C ILE A 43 -5.08 -5.63 17.44
N LEU A 44 -5.85 -4.75 18.09
CA LEU A 44 -5.88 -4.64 19.55
C LEU A 44 -6.36 -5.93 20.21
N TYR A 45 -7.41 -6.53 19.68
CA TYR A 45 -7.95 -7.77 20.23
C TYR A 45 -6.96 -8.93 20.07
N THR A 46 -6.33 -9.05 18.89
CA THR A 46 -5.36 -10.11 18.62
C THR A 46 -4.10 -9.99 19.47
N ILE A 47 -3.62 -8.78 19.75
CA ILE A 47 -2.50 -8.55 20.67
C ILE A 47 -2.85 -9.05 22.06
N ARG A 48 -4.04 -8.75 22.59
CA ARG A 48 -4.46 -9.08 23.94
C ARG A 48 -4.76 -10.56 24.09
N HIS A 49 -5.56 -11.12 23.19
CA HIS A 49 -6.14 -12.44 23.34
C HIS A 49 -5.49 -13.52 22.45
N GLY A 50 -4.66 -13.12 21.46
CA GLY A 50 -3.94 -14.02 20.58
C GLY A 50 -4.68 -14.35 19.30
N LEU A 51 -3.97 -15.05 18.39
CA LEU A 51 -4.40 -15.31 17.02
C LEU A 51 -5.74 -16.07 16.96
N LYS A 52 -5.89 -17.14 17.74
CA LYS A 52 -7.10 -17.98 17.70
C LYS A 52 -8.37 -17.18 18.02
N LEU A 53 -8.34 -16.38 19.09
CA LEU A 53 -9.49 -15.55 19.46
C LEU A 53 -9.67 -14.38 18.49
N GLY A 54 -8.58 -13.84 17.92
CA GLY A 54 -8.63 -12.85 16.84
C GLY A 54 -9.39 -13.35 15.61
N ILE A 55 -9.12 -14.59 15.19
CA ILE A 55 -9.83 -15.23 14.05
C ILE A 55 -11.32 -15.39 14.37
N TRP A 56 -11.66 -15.86 15.57
CA TRP A 56 -13.06 -15.98 15.99
C TRP A 56 -13.76 -14.61 16.02
N MET A 57 -13.10 -13.58 16.55
CA MET A 57 -13.64 -12.22 16.53
C MET A 57 -13.88 -11.73 15.10
N GLY A 58 -12.92 -11.97 14.20
CA GLY A 58 -13.07 -11.65 12.78
C GLY A 58 -14.28 -12.34 12.17
N ALA A 59 -14.42 -13.66 12.37
CA ALA A 59 -15.55 -14.42 11.85
C ALA A 59 -16.91 -13.91 12.37
N VAL A 60 -17.01 -13.60 13.67
CA VAL A 60 -18.24 -13.06 14.27
C VAL A 60 -18.54 -11.63 13.82
N SER A 61 -17.53 -10.83 13.50
CA SER A 61 -17.73 -9.45 13.05
C SER A 61 -18.34 -9.35 11.66
N LEU A 62 -18.11 -10.32 10.76
CA LEU A 62 -18.57 -10.25 9.37
C LEU A 62 -20.10 -10.23 9.24
N PRO A 63 -20.90 -11.10 9.90
CA PRO A 63 -22.36 -10.98 9.88
C PRO A 63 -22.86 -9.64 10.42
N VAL A 64 -22.24 -9.12 11.49
CA VAL A 64 -22.62 -7.82 12.05
C VAL A 64 -22.39 -6.69 11.06
N VAL A 65 -21.24 -6.71 10.40
CA VAL A 65 -20.89 -5.71 9.39
C VAL A 65 -21.75 -5.83 8.13
N PHE A 66 -22.14 -7.05 7.74
CA PHE A 66 -23.03 -7.25 6.60
C PHE A 66 -24.39 -6.58 6.81
N ILE A 67 -24.95 -6.68 8.03
CA ILE A 67 -26.21 -6.03 8.38
C ILE A 67 -26.11 -4.50 8.30
N VAL A 68 -24.96 -3.94 8.71
CA VAL A 68 -24.77 -2.48 8.85
C VAL A 68 -24.24 -1.84 7.55
N GLY A 69 -23.29 -2.50 6.89
CA GLY A 69 -22.50 -1.94 5.79
C GLY A 69 -22.85 -2.52 4.42
N SER A 70 -23.87 -3.39 4.30
CA SER A 70 -24.22 -4.10 3.08
C SER A 70 -23.05 -4.93 2.51
N PHE A 71 -23.14 -5.36 1.25
CA PHE A 71 -22.13 -6.19 0.61
C PHE A 71 -20.78 -5.46 0.45
N ASN A 72 -20.80 -4.16 0.11
CA ASN A 72 -19.58 -3.36 -0.03
C ASN A 72 -18.84 -3.22 1.31
N GLY A 73 -19.58 -2.99 2.38
CA GLY A 73 -19.00 -2.94 3.74
C GLY A 73 -18.39 -4.27 4.16
N LEU A 74 -19.03 -5.39 3.80
CA LEU A 74 -18.52 -6.73 4.10
C LEU A 74 -17.15 -6.98 3.46
N ILE A 75 -16.96 -6.60 2.19
CA ILE A 75 -15.69 -6.78 1.47
C ILE A 75 -14.56 -6.00 2.17
N VAL A 76 -14.78 -4.71 2.39
CA VAL A 76 -13.79 -3.83 3.03
C VAL A 76 -13.46 -4.31 4.45
N ALA A 77 -14.48 -4.74 5.20
CA ALA A 77 -14.32 -5.26 6.54
C ALA A 77 -13.56 -6.59 6.56
N PHE A 78 -13.85 -7.50 5.63
CA PHE A 78 -13.14 -8.77 5.51
C PHE A 78 -11.64 -8.55 5.29
N MET A 79 -11.28 -7.72 4.30
CA MET A 79 -9.88 -7.38 4.01
C MET A 79 -9.17 -6.78 5.23
N SER A 80 -9.83 -5.82 5.89
CA SER A 80 -9.29 -5.13 7.08
C SER A 80 -9.20 -6.03 8.30
N ALA A 81 -10.16 -6.93 8.50
CA ALA A 81 -10.14 -7.89 9.59
C ALA A 81 -8.99 -8.89 9.45
N CYS A 82 -8.82 -9.48 8.26
CA CYS A 82 -7.73 -10.41 7.98
C CYS A 82 -6.36 -9.73 8.17
N ALA A 83 -6.17 -8.53 7.60
CA ALA A 83 -4.94 -7.76 7.75
C ALA A 83 -4.69 -7.38 9.22
N GLY A 84 -5.72 -6.93 9.94
CA GLY A 84 -5.61 -6.56 11.36
C GLY A 84 -5.25 -7.73 12.26
N ILE A 85 -5.81 -8.92 12.02
CA ILE A 85 -5.46 -10.14 12.75
C ILE A 85 -4.01 -10.54 12.51
N ALA A 86 -3.56 -10.53 11.25
CA ALA A 86 -2.18 -10.84 10.89
C ALA A 86 -1.20 -9.85 11.53
N MET A 87 -1.44 -8.55 11.38
CA MET A 87 -0.63 -7.51 12.00
C MET A 87 -0.61 -7.64 13.53
N GLY A 88 -1.76 -7.87 14.17
CA GLY A 88 -1.88 -8.04 15.60
C GLY A 88 -1.08 -9.23 16.13
N HIS A 89 -1.01 -10.32 15.36
CA HIS A 89 -0.21 -11.50 15.70
C HIS A 89 1.29 -11.16 15.80
N PHE A 90 1.83 -10.46 14.80
CA PHE A 90 3.24 -10.08 14.79
C PHE A 90 3.56 -8.95 15.78
N PHE A 91 2.63 -8.01 16.02
CA PHE A 91 2.80 -7.04 17.09
C PHE A 91 2.89 -7.70 18.47
N LYS A 92 2.07 -8.73 18.72
CA LYS A 92 2.18 -9.52 19.96
C LYS A 92 3.55 -10.19 20.11
N ARG A 93 4.21 -10.55 19.00
CA ARG A 93 5.57 -11.08 18.96
C ARG A 93 6.66 -10.01 19.06
N LYS A 94 6.29 -8.74 19.17
CA LYS A 94 7.21 -7.60 19.21
C LYS A 94 8.02 -7.43 17.89
N GLU A 95 7.42 -7.80 16.77
CA GLU A 95 8.01 -7.79 15.43
C GLU A 95 7.26 -6.80 14.52
N PRO A 96 7.41 -5.46 14.69
CA PRO A 96 6.61 -4.48 13.95
C PRO A 96 6.90 -4.48 12.44
N GLY A 97 8.10 -4.84 12.01
CA GLY A 97 8.43 -5.00 10.59
C GLY A 97 7.64 -6.14 9.95
N HIS A 98 7.60 -7.31 10.59
CA HIS A 98 6.81 -8.45 10.12
C HIS A 98 5.31 -8.17 10.18
N ALA A 99 4.84 -7.34 11.12
CA ALA A 99 3.45 -6.92 11.18
C ALA A 99 3.05 -6.14 9.90
N ILE A 100 3.89 -5.21 9.44
CA ILE A 100 3.62 -4.45 8.21
C ILE A 100 3.67 -5.37 6.99
N ILE A 101 4.68 -6.24 6.90
CA ILE A 101 4.81 -7.17 5.77
C ILE A 101 3.60 -8.11 5.71
N SER A 102 3.21 -8.70 6.84
CA SER A 102 2.04 -9.60 6.87
C SER A 102 0.74 -8.88 6.53
N GLY A 103 0.55 -7.65 7.02
CA GLY A 103 -0.59 -6.82 6.65
C GLY A 103 -0.62 -6.52 5.15
N ALA A 104 0.53 -6.15 4.57
CA ALA A 104 0.64 -5.90 3.13
C ALA A 104 0.28 -7.15 2.31
N LEU A 105 0.85 -8.31 2.66
CA LEU A 105 0.56 -9.58 1.98
C LEU A 105 -0.93 -9.96 2.08
N ILE A 106 -1.55 -9.78 3.24
CA ILE A 106 -2.97 -10.08 3.42
C ILE A 106 -3.84 -9.11 2.60
N TYR A 107 -3.50 -7.81 2.56
CA TYR A 107 -4.22 -6.88 1.69
C TYR A 107 -4.09 -7.26 0.21
N MET A 108 -2.88 -7.58 -0.26
CA MET A 108 -2.66 -8.04 -1.64
C MET A 108 -3.50 -9.28 -1.96
N LEU A 109 -3.45 -10.30 -1.10
CA LEU A 109 -4.23 -11.53 -1.28
C LEU A 109 -5.74 -11.25 -1.28
N SER A 110 -6.19 -10.36 -0.40
CA SER A 110 -7.61 -9.98 -0.31
C SER A 110 -8.08 -9.23 -1.56
N ILE A 111 -7.25 -8.35 -2.13
CA ILE A 111 -7.56 -7.66 -3.39
C ILE A 111 -7.66 -8.66 -4.54
N VAL A 112 -6.71 -9.59 -4.64
CA VAL A 112 -6.74 -10.65 -5.66
C VAL A 112 -7.99 -11.52 -5.49
N PHE A 113 -8.31 -11.92 -4.26
CA PHE A 113 -9.50 -12.70 -3.95
C PHE A 113 -10.79 -11.96 -4.34
N TYR A 114 -10.88 -10.67 -3.99
CA TYR A 114 -12.01 -9.83 -4.41
C TYR A 114 -12.12 -9.73 -5.94
N PHE A 115 -11.01 -9.56 -6.63
CA PHE A 115 -10.97 -9.51 -8.10
C PHE A 115 -11.50 -10.81 -8.72
N VAL A 116 -11.05 -11.97 -8.21
CA VAL A 116 -11.53 -13.27 -8.68
C VAL A 116 -13.03 -13.45 -8.42
N ILE A 117 -13.50 -13.09 -7.22
CA ILE A 117 -14.93 -13.16 -6.89
C ILE A 117 -15.76 -12.24 -7.80
N SER A 118 -15.31 -11.01 -8.03
CA SER A 118 -16.01 -10.06 -8.89
C SER A 118 -16.21 -10.58 -10.30
N ILE A 119 -15.18 -11.19 -10.88
CA ILE A 119 -15.30 -11.75 -12.23
C ILE A 119 -16.17 -13.01 -12.24
N GLN A 120 -15.92 -13.95 -11.34
CA GLN A 120 -16.54 -15.28 -11.43
C GLN A 120 -18.00 -15.31 -10.95
N PHE A 121 -18.34 -14.52 -9.92
CA PHE A 121 -19.65 -14.55 -9.28
C PHE A 121 -20.52 -13.34 -9.60
N LEU A 122 -19.92 -12.16 -9.80
CA LEU A 122 -20.67 -10.94 -10.10
C LEU A 122 -20.67 -10.59 -11.59
N GLY A 123 -19.83 -11.24 -12.39
CA GLY A 123 -19.65 -10.93 -13.81
C GLY A 123 -19.05 -9.55 -14.07
N ILE A 124 -18.46 -8.92 -13.03
CA ILE A 124 -17.92 -7.56 -13.10
C ILE A 124 -16.39 -7.66 -13.24
N ASN A 125 -15.86 -7.17 -14.34
CA ASN A 125 -14.42 -6.94 -14.50
C ASN A 125 -14.06 -5.55 -13.97
N ILE A 126 -13.49 -5.51 -12.78
CA ILE A 126 -13.12 -4.26 -12.09
C ILE A 126 -12.16 -3.40 -12.92
N ILE A 127 -11.28 -4.03 -13.73
CA ILE A 127 -10.34 -3.30 -14.60
C ILE A 127 -11.12 -2.60 -15.71
N ASP A 128 -12.05 -3.30 -16.38
CA ASP A 128 -12.86 -2.73 -17.47
C ASP A 128 -13.78 -1.62 -16.94
N GLU A 129 -14.34 -1.81 -15.75
CA GLU A 129 -15.16 -0.79 -15.11
C GLU A 129 -14.35 0.47 -14.75
N ALA A 130 -13.16 0.29 -14.17
CA ALA A 130 -12.25 1.40 -13.88
C ALA A 130 -11.80 2.13 -15.15
N MET A 131 -11.53 1.39 -16.22
CA MET A 131 -11.19 1.97 -17.53
C MET A 131 -12.36 2.74 -18.13
N THR A 132 -13.57 2.24 -17.98
CA THR A 132 -14.80 2.93 -18.45
C THR A 132 -15.04 4.23 -17.68
N GLN A 133 -14.91 4.20 -16.35
CA GLN A 133 -15.03 5.41 -15.52
C GLN A 133 -13.94 6.44 -15.84
N TYR A 134 -12.71 5.99 -16.11
CA TYR A 134 -11.64 6.88 -16.51
C TYR A 134 -11.94 7.54 -17.87
N ARG A 135 -12.40 6.78 -18.88
CA ARG A 135 -12.80 7.33 -20.19
C ARG A 135 -13.94 8.35 -20.05
N GLN A 136 -14.97 8.05 -19.25
CA GLN A 136 -16.04 9.00 -18.96
C GLN A 136 -15.52 10.29 -18.33
N SER A 137 -14.51 10.18 -17.44
CA SER A 137 -13.87 11.35 -16.86
C SER A 137 -13.11 12.17 -17.91
N LEU A 138 -12.44 11.52 -18.86
CA LEU A 138 -11.79 12.21 -19.99
C LEU A 138 -12.81 12.92 -20.90
N ASP A 139 -13.94 12.30 -21.20
CA ASP A 139 -15.02 12.90 -22.02
C ASP A 139 -15.58 14.19 -21.37
N ILE A 140 -15.73 14.18 -20.03
CA ILE A 140 -16.13 15.38 -19.28
C ILE A 140 -15.08 16.49 -19.42
N VAL A 141 -13.82 16.15 -19.23
CA VAL A 141 -12.71 17.11 -19.32
C VAL A 141 -12.57 17.65 -20.75
N GLU A 142 -12.74 16.80 -21.76
CA GLU A 142 -12.77 17.22 -23.18
C GLU A 142 -13.90 18.22 -23.46
N THR A 143 -15.08 17.94 -22.93
CA THR A 143 -16.26 18.83 -23.09
C THR A 143 -15.98 20.22 -22.48
N VAL A 144 -15.40 20.27 -21.28
CA VAL A 144 -15.02 21.51 -20.60
C VAL A 144 -13.93 22.27 -21.37
N ALA A 145 -12.93 21.55 -21.91
CA ALA A 145 -11.85 22.16 -22.67
C ALA A 145 -12.33 22.77 -24.00
N LYS A 146 -13.24 22.11 -24.71
CA LYS A 146 -13.89 22.64 -25.93
C LYS A 146 -14.67 23.93 -25.64
N GLN A 147 -15.36 24.01 -24.50
CA GLN A 147 -16.06 25.22 -24.07
C GLN A 147 -15.12 26.37 -23.68
N SER A 148 -13.91 26.05 -23.24
CA SER A 148 -12.90 27.03 -22.80
C SER A 148 -12.02 27.59 -23.93
N GLY A 149 -12.23 27.19 -25.19
CA GLY A 149 -11.48 27.67 -26.35
C GLY A 149 -10.06 27.11 -26.52
N ASN A 150 -9.65 26.12 -25.70
CA ASN A 150 -8.31 25.51 -25.71
C ASN A 150 -8.29 24.11 -26.35
N ALA A 151 -9.17 23.85 -27.34
CA ALA A 151 -9.40 22.53 -27.90
C ALA A 151 -8.15 21.85 -28.48
N GLU A 152 -7.34 22.56 -29.30
CA GLU A 152 -6.18 21.97 -29.98
C GLU A 152 -5.08 21.50 -29.00
N GLN A 153 -4.78 22.29 -27.97
CA GLN A 153 -3.77 21.93 -26.99
C GLN A 153 -4.20 20.76 -26.15
N PHE A 154 -5.50 20.64 -25.94
CA PHE A 154 -6.12 19.59 -25.14
C PHE A 154 -6.23 18.27 -25.92
N GLU A 155 -6.54 18.28 -27.22
CA GLU A 155 -6.56 17.06 -28.06
C GLU A 155 -5.20 16.34 -28.05
N LYS A 156 -4.10 17.09 -28.05
CA LYS A 156 -2.78 16.49 -27.95
C LYS A 156 -2.52 15.83 -26.59
N GLN A 157 -3.01 16.45 -25.52
CA GLN A 157 -2.93 15.85 -24.18
C GLN A 157 -3.83 14.63 -24.05
N LEU A 158 -5.06 14.65 -24.61
CA LEU A 158 -5.96 13.50 -24.61
C LEU A 158 -5.34 12.28 -25.27
N LYS A 159 -4.74 12.43 -26.46
CA LYS A 159 -4.05 11.32 -27.13
C LYS A 159 -2.94 10.70 -26.26
N LEU A 160 -2.13 11.54 -25.60
CA LEU A 160 -1.10 11.05 -24.67
C LEU A 160 -1.70 10.31 -23.47
N MET A 161 -2.84 10.79 -22.96
CA MET A 161 -3.55 10.14 -21.86
C MET A 161 -4.17 8.79 -22.29
N GLU A 162 -4.72 8.71 -23.50
CA GLU A 162 -5.22 7.46 -24.07
C GLU A 162 -4.12 6.43 -24.30
N GLU A 163 -2.95 6.86 -24.81
CA GLU A 163 -1.78 5.99 -24.94
C GLU A 163 -1.30 5.45 -23.58
N GLN A 164 -1.34 6.28 -22.54
CA GLN A 164 -1.00 5.89 -21.17
C GLN A 164 -2.00 4.90 -20.60
N LEU A 165 -3.30 5.03 -20.93
CA LEU A 165 -4.33 4.06 -20.54
C LEU A 165 -3.99 2.64 -20.98
N GLY A 166 -3.47 2.47 -22.20
CA GLY A 166 -3.05 1.17 -22.71
C GLY A 166 -1.95 0.50 -21.87
N ILE A 167 -1.24 1.26 -21.02
CA ILE A 167 -0.20 0.74 -20.13
C ILE A 167 -0.77 0.41 -18.75
N VAL A 168 -1.76 1.17 -18.27
CA VAL A 168 -2.34 1.04 -16.93
C VAL A 168 -2.88 -0.37 -16.65
N GLN A 169 -3.53 -0.98 -17.65
CA GLN A 169 -4.04 -2.35 -17.52
C GLN A 169 -2.94 -3.38 -17.21
N TYR A 170 -1.73 -3.17 -17.74
CA TYR A 170 -0.60 -4.07 -17.46
C TYR A 170 0.03 -3.81 -16.08
N LEU A 171 -0.19 -2.63 -15.49
CA LEU A 171 0.32 -2.25 -14.16
C LEU A 171 -0.57 -2.71 -13.01
N PHE A 172 -1.64 -3.45 -13.28
CA PHE A 172 -2.55 -3.94 -12.24
C PHE A 172 -1.83 -4.74 -11.13
N PRO A 173 -0.88 -5.66 -11.42
CA PRO A 173 -0.10 -6.33 -10.39
C PRO A 173 0.71 -5.36 -9.52
N THR A 174 1.33 -4.34 -10.14
CA THR A 174 2.04 -3.28 -9.40
C THR A 174 1.09 -2.50 -8.50
N ALA A 175 -0.09 -2.15 -8.99
CA ALA A 175 -1.11 -1.44 -8.20
C ALA A 175 -1.52 -2.24 -6.96
N ILE A 176 -1.74 -3.56 -7.09
CA ILE A 176 -2.06 -4.44 -5.95
C ILE A 176 -0.95 -4.39 -4.89
N VAL A 177 0.31 -4.51 -5.32
CA VAL A 177 1.47 -4.45 -4.41
C VAL A 177 1.55 -3.10 -3.71
N MET A 178 1.45 -2.01 -4.45
CA MET A 178 1.54 -0.65 -3.91
C MET A 178 0.38 -0.36 -2.93
N VAL A 179 -0.85 -0.70 -3.29
CA VAL A 179 -2.01 -0.54 -2.41
C VAL A 179 -1.83 -1.36 -1.14
N GLY A 180 -1.45 -2.64 -1.24
CA GLY A 180 -1.24 -3.49 -0.07
C GLY A 180 -0.20 -2.93 0.90
N VAL A 181 0.94 -2.46 0.38
CA VAL A 181 2.01 -1.85 1.18
C VAL A 181 1.54 -0.54 1.83
N ILE A 182 0.91 0.34 1.05
CA ILE A 182 0.41 1.64 1.54
C ILE A 182 -0.62 1.44 2.65
N PHE A 183 -1.61 0.56 2.43
CA PHE A 183 -2.67 0.29 3.41
C PHE A 183 -2.10 -0.27 4.71
N SER A 184 -1.21 -1.25 4.62
CA SER A 184 -0.58 -1.83 5.80
C SER A 184 0.27 -0.80 6.56
N PHE A 185 1.06 0.00 5.85
CA PHE A 185 1.91 1.02 6.46
C PHE A 185 1.10 2.14 7.12
N LEU A 186 0.05 2.65 6.46
CA LEU A 186 -0.84 3.67 7.03
C LEU A 186 -1.61 3.12 8.24
N SER A 187 -2.09 1.88 8.16
CA SER A 187 -2.70 1.20 9.31
C SER A 187 -1.73 1.09 10.49
N TYR A 188 -0.45 0.79 10.24
CA TYR A 188 0.58 0.81 11.28
C TYR A 188 0.76 2.20 11.88
N LEU A 189 0.84 3.25 11.07
CA LEU A 189 1.02 4.63 11.55
C LEU A 189 -0.11 5.06 12.48
N ILE A 190 -1.35 4.70 12.13
CA ILE A 190 -2.54 5.00 12.95
C ILE A 190 -2.58 4.10 14.19
N ALA A 191 -2.19 2.83 14.07
CA ALA A 191 -2.12 1.91 15.21
C ALA A 191 -1.05 2.29 16.24
N LYS A 192 0.06 2.85 15.80
CA LYS A 192 1.24 3.14 16.62
C LYS A 192 0.97 3.92 17.92
N PRO A 193 0.23 5.04 17.94
CA PRO A 193 -0.08 5.77 19.17
C PRO A 193 -0.93 4.94 20.14
N LEU A 194 -1.88 4.16 19.61
CA LEU A 194 -2.70 3.26 20.42
C LEU A 194 -1.89 2.09 20.99
N LEU A 195 -1.00 1.52 20.18
CA LEU A 195 -0.11 0.44 20.60
C LEU A 195 0.81 0.91 21.73
N ARG A 196 1.34 2.11 21.67
CA ARG A 196 2.15 2.69 22.75
C ARG A 196 1.39 2.83 24.07
N ARG A 197 0.10 3.12 24.00
CA ARG A 197 -0.75 3.28 25.18
C ARG A 197 -1.18 1.94 25.79
N PHE A 198 -1.52 0.96 24.95
CA PHE A 198 -2.10 -0.31 25.38
C PHE A 198 -1.11 -1.47 25.46
N SER A 199 0.04 -1.35 24.79
CA SER A 199 1.09 -2.36 24.73
C SER A 199 2.45 -1.69 24.56
N PRO A 200 2.94 -0.98 25.62
CA PRO A 200 4.16 -0.16 25.55
C PRO A 200 5.41 -0.95 25.24
N ASP A 201 5.38 -2.26 25.44
CA ASP A 201 6.51 -3.18 25.18
C ASP A 201 6.77 -3.44 23.68
N ILE A 202 5.90 -2.98 22.78
CA ILE A 202 6.11 -3.17 21.35
C ILE A 202 7.18 -2.20 20.87
N PRO A 203 8.31 -2.69 20.31
CA PRO A 203 9.38 -1.83 19.84
C PRO A 203 8.93 -0.98 18.66
N ASN A 204 9.54 0.19 18.52
CA ASN A 204 9.34 0.99 17.32
C ASN A 204 10.05 0.34 16.13
N LEU A 205 9.56 0.63 14.92
CA LEU A 205 10.33 0.37 13.71
C LEU A 205 11.69 1.07 13.80
N LYS A 206 12.69 0.43 13.25
CA LYS A 206 14.00 1.06 13.07
C LYS A 206 13.84 2.39 12.31
N PRO A 207 14.66 3.39 12.59
CA PRO A 207 14.62 4.64 11.86
C PRO A 207 14.75 4.41 10.34
N PHE A 208 14.05 5.20 9.53
CA PHE A 208 14.07 5.08 8.07
C PHE A 208 15.49 5.06 7.48
N ARG A 209 16.41 5.84 8.07
CA ARG A 209 17.83 5.86 7.71
C ARG A 209 18.58 4.53 7.90
N GLU A 210 18.01 3.59 8.66
CA GLU A 210 18.58 2.28 8.89
C GLU A 210 17.97 1.19 8.03
N LEU A 211 16.96 1.54 7.20
CA LEU A 211 16.35 0.60 6.28
C LEU A 211 17.38 0.09 5.28
N LYS A 212 17.47 -1.23 5.15
CA LYS A 212 18.35 -1.92 4.19
C LYS A 212 17.57 -3.08 3.58
N PHE A 213 17.47 -3.09 2.27
CA PHE A 213 16.97 -4.24 1.53
C PHE A 213 18.12 -5.22 1.21
N PRO A 214 17.83 -6.51 0.97
CA PRO A 214 18.83 -7.49 0.60
C PRO A 214 19.40 -7.22 -0.81
N GLN A 215 20.66 -7.60 -1.04
CA GLN A 215 21.33 -7.41 -2.33
C GLN A 215 20.62 -8.07 -3.51
N SER A 216 19.87 -9.15 -3.26
CA SER A 216 19.06 -9.82 -4.29
C SER A 216 18.11 -8.87 -5.02
N VAL A 217 17.63 -7.81 -4.35
CA VAL A 217 16.75 -6.79 -4.98
C VAL A 217 17.49 -6.05 -6.10
N VAL A 218 18.76 -5.70 -5.91
CA VAL A 218 19.57 -5.04 -6.97
C VAL A 218 19.79 -5.99 -8.14
N VAL A 219 20.15 -7.24 -7.84
CA VAL A 219 20.40 -8.25 -8.89
C VAL A 219 19.13 -8.45 -9.73
N LEU A 220 17.98 -8.63 -9.07
CA LEU A 220 16.69 -8.78 -9.76
C LEU A 220 16.34 -7.51 -10.57
N TYR A 221 16.58 -6.32 -10.01
CA TYR A 221 16.33 -5.07 -10.73
C TYR A 221 17.19 -4.96 -12.00
N LEU A 222 18.48 -5.27 -11.92
CA LEU A 222 19.36 -5.24 -13.08
C LEU A 222 18.91 -6.23 -14.16
N ILE A 223 18.46 -7.43 -13.76
CA ILE A 223 17.89 -8.41 -14.69
C ILE A 223 16.64 -7.84 -15.38
N ILE A 224 15.74 -7.21 -14.62
CA ILE A 224 14.52 -6.60 -15.16
C ILE A 224 14.87 -5.44 -16.11
N VAL A 225 15.82 -4.58 -15.75
CA VAL A 225 16.27 -3.49 -16.62
C VAL A 225 16.88 -4.06 -17.92
N MET A 226 17.69 -5.10 -17.83
CA MET A 226 18.20 -5.78 -19.04
C MET A 226 17.07 -6.36 -19.90
N LEU A 227 16.05 -6.95 -19.28
CA LEU A 227 14.88 -7.46 -19.98
C LEU A 227 14.11 -6.34 -20.71
N SER A 228 14.04 -5.17 -20.13
CA SER A 228 13.36 -3.98 -20.71
C SER A 228 14.05 -3.43 -21.97
N PHE A 229 15.32 -3.79 -22.24
CA PHE A 229 16.01 -3.43 -23.49
C PHE A 229 15.66 -4.36 -24.67
N LEU A 230 15.00 -5.49 -24.41
CA LEU A 230 14.53 -6.35 -25.49
C LEU A 230 13.29 -5.73 -26.18
N PRO A 231 13.10 -5.97 -27.50
CA PRO A 231 11.90 -5.51 -28.21
C PRO A 231 10.68 -6.35 -27.81
N LEU A 232 10.12 -6.02 -26.64
CA LEU A 232 8.96 -6.73 -26.08
C LEU A 232 7.66 -6.10 -26.59
N GLU A 233 6.77 -6.90 -27.13
CA GLU A 233 5.46 -6.46 -27.61
C GLU A 233 4.44 -6.41 -26.46
N LYS A 234 3.54 -5.41 -26.51
CA LYS A 234 2.40 -5.30 -25.59
C LYS A 234 1.55 -6.57 -25.71
N GLY A 235 1.17 -7.16 -24.56
CA GLY A 235 0.41 -8.43 -24.51
C GLY A 235 1.25 -9.67 -24.25
N GLN A 236 2.56 -9.63 -24.45
CA GLN A 236 3.43 -10.72 -24.04
C GLN A 236 3.62 -10.77 -22.52
N MET A 237 3.71 -11.96 -21.97
CA MET A 237 3.96 -12.15 -20.53
C MET A 237 5.27 -11.48 -20.09
N LEU A 238 6.32 -11.55 -20.90
CA LEU A 238 7.62 -10.92 -20.63
C LEU A 238 7.51 -9.40 -20.55
N TYR A 239 6.68 -8.76 -21.38
CA TYR A 239 6.41 -7.33 -21.30
C TYR A 239 5.80 -6.97 -19.93
N SER A 240 4.80 -7.73 -19.49
CA SER A 240 4.16 -7.50 -18.19
C SER A 240 5.13 -7.72 -17.03
N ILE A 241 5.99 -8.74 -17.09
CA ILE A 241 7.02 -9.01 -16.09
C ILE A 241 8.04 -7.86 -16.03
N ALA A 242 8.56 -7.42 -17.19
CA ALA A 242 9.52 -6.33 -17.27
C ALA A 242 8.93 -5.04 -16.70
N LEU A 243 7.73 -4.68 -17.14
CA LEU A 243 7.05 -3.45 -16.72
C LEU A 243 6.77 -3.45 -15.21
N ASN A 244 6.11 -4.48 -14.69
CA ASN A 244 5.78 -4.55 -13.26
C ASN A 244 7.04 -4.68 -12.39
N GLY A 245 8.02 -5.47 -12.85
CA GLY A 245 9.30 -5.62 -12.17
C GLY A 245 10.07 -4.30 -12.07
N GLU A 246 10.10 -3.51 -13.14
CA GLU A 246 10.74 -2.20 -13.14
C GLU A 246 10.07 -1.24 -12.15
N PHE A 247 8.74 -1.19 -12.12
CA PHE A 247 8.02 -0.33 -11.18
C PHE A 247 8.22 -0.78 -9.73
N ILE A 248 8.03 -2.07 -9.41
CA ILE A 248 8.12 -2.58 -8.03
C ILE A 248 9.56 -2.51 -7.52
N LEU A 249 10.51 -3.08 -8.26
CA LEU A 249 11.91 -3.11 -7.83
C LEU A 249 12.54 -1.72 -7.89
N GLY A 250 12.22 -0.93 -8.93
CA GLY A 250 12.65 0.46 -9.05
C GLY A 250 12.15 1.32 -7.89
N PHE A 251 10.94 1.08 -7.38
CA PHE A 251 10.43 1.74 -6.18
C PHE A 251 11.18 1.31 -4.92
N LEU A 252 11.47 0.02 -4.74
CA LEU A 252 12.27 -0.45 -3.60
C LEU A 252 13.68 0.16 -3.60
N ILE A 253 14.31 0.24 -4.77
CA ILE A 253 15.63 0.86 -4.93
C ILE A 253 15.57 2.37 -4.67
N PHE A 254 14.51 3.04 -5.12
CA PHE A 254 14.28 4.45 -4.81
C PHE A 254 14.15 4.68 -3.29
N ILE A 255 13.36 3.88 -2.60
CA ILE A 255 13.25 3.92 -1.13
C ILE A 255 14.61 3.66 -0.45
N GLN A 256 15.41 2.74 -0.97
CA GLN A 256 16.78 2.49 -0.46
C GLN A 256 17.67 3.73 -0.66
N GLY A 257 17.62 4.36 -1.81
CA GLY A 257 18.37 5.58 -2.10
C GLY A 257 17.97 6.73 -1.17
N LEU A 258 16.68 6.92 -0.94
CA LEU A 258 16.19 7.88 0.06
C LEU A 258 16.70 7.53 1.46
N SER A 259 16.63 6.26 1.86
CA SER A 259 17.15 5.81 3.15
C SER A 259 18.65 6.11 3.29
N PHE A 260 19.43 5.94 2.22
CA PHE A 260 20.85 6.30 2.20
C PHE A 260 21.06 7.80 2.36
N ILE A 261 20.27 8.65 1.69
CA ILE A 261 20.35 10.11 1.84
C ILE A 261 20.07 10.52 3.29
N PHE A 262 19.02 9.97 3.91
CA PHE A 262 18.73 10.22 5.33
C PHE A 262 19.85 9.77 6.25
N PHE A 263 20.48 8.61 5.96
CA PHE A 263 21.64 8.12 6.69
C PHE A 263 22.83 9.08 6.55
N TYR A 264 23.14 9.51 5.33
CA TYR A 264 24.25 10.41 5.03
C TYR A 264 24.09 11.78 5.70
N CYS A 265 22.90 12.39 5.56
CA CYS A 265 22.57 13.66 6.21
C CYS A 265 22.70 13.56 7.72
N HIS A 266 22.23 12.46 8.33
CA HIS A 266 22.35 12.27 9.77
C HIS A 266 23.80 12.11 10.21
N LYS A 267 24.60 11.32 9.47
CA LYS A 267 26.01 11.07 9.81
C LYS A 267 26.86 12.32 9.68
N LYS A 268 26.63 13.13 8.66
CA LYS A 268 27.33 14.39 8.40
C LYS A 268 26.73 15.60 9.12
N GLN A 269 25.73 15.37 10.01
CA GLN A 269 25.05 16.41 10.79
C GLN A 269 24.39 17.50 9.92
N TYR A 270 24.00 17.17 8.68
CA TYR A 270 23.23 18.09 7.85
C TYR A 270 21.81 18.30 8.40
N PRO A 271 21.20 19.48 8.15
CA PRO A 271 19.85 19.75 8.59
C PRO A 271 18.88 18.75 7.96
N LYS A 272 17.89 18.30 8.73
CA LYS A 272 16.85 17.37 8.26
C LYS A 272 16.12 17.87 7.01
N ALA A 273 16.06 19.17 6.84
CA ALA A 273 15.48 19.82 5.65
C ALA A 273 16.14 19.35 4.35
N ALA A 274 17.46 19.12 4.33
CA ALA A 274 18.15 18.64 3.14
C ALA A 274 17.65 17.26 2.67
N ALA A 275 17.42 16.34 3.63
CA ALA A 275 16.86 15.03 3.29
C ALA A 275 15.39 15.13 2.82
N VAL A 276 14.59 16.03 3.42
CA VAL A 276 13.20 16.26 3.01
C VAL A 276 13.14 16.87 1.61
N ILE A 277 14.01 17.83 1.28
CA ILE A 277 14.13 18.40 -0.07
C ILE A 277 14.46 17.31 -1.10
N ALA A 278 15.38 16.39 -0.77
CA ALA A 278 15.70 15.27 -1.66
C ALA A 278 14.49 14.37 -1.93
N VAL A 279 13.63 14.13 -0.91
CA VAL A 279 12.36 13.41 -1.09
C VAL A 279 11.45 14.15 -2.07
N ILE A 280 11.22 15.44 -1.83
CA ILE A 280 10.33 16.25 -2.69
C ILE A 280 10.85 16.26 -4.13
N LEU A 281 12.12 16.56 -4.33
CA LEU A 281 12.72 16.58 -5.67
C LEU A 281 12.65 15.22 -6.36
N GLY A 282 12.86 14.12 -5.60
CA GLY A 282 12.80 12.77 -6.13
C GLY A 282 11.41 12.35 -6.62
N PHE A 283 10.33 12.91 -6.02
CA PHE A 283 8.97 12.66 -6.49
C PHE A 283 8.52 13.63 -7.59
N VAL A 284 9.05 14.85 -7.61
CA VAL A 284 8.59 15.90 -8.55
C VAL A 284 9.31 15.79 -9.89
N HIS A 285 10.58 15.39 -9.92
CA HIS A 285 11.36 15.46 -11.15
C HIS A 285 12.05 14.13 -11.49
N PRO A 286 11.85 13.59 -12.72
CA PRO A 286 12.38 12.29 -13.13
C PRO A 286 13.90 12.13 -13.00
N VAL A 287 14.66 13.20 -13.26
CA VAL A 287 16.14 13.18 -13.17
C VAL A 287 16.59 12.94 -11.72
N PHE A 288 15.95 13.58 -10.73
CA PHE A 288 16.27 13.34 -9.33
C PHE A 288 15.83 11.95 -8.89
N MET A 289 14.68 11.46 -9.37
CA MET A 289 14.26 10.07 -9.14
C MET A 289 15.31 9.08 -9.63
N ALA A 290 15.83 9.27 -10.86
CA ALA A 290 16.88 8.43 -11.42
C ALA A 290 18.18 8.50 -10.61
N ALA A 291 18.61 9.70 -10.21
CA ALA A 291 19.80 9.87 -9.36
C ALA A 291 19.65 9.17 -8.02
N ILE A 292 18.49 9.27 -7.37
CA ILE A 292 18.22 8.57 -6.10
C ILE A 292 18.19 7.05 -6.29
N ARG A 293 17.65 6.54 -7.41
CA ARG A 293 17.72 5.10 -7.74
C ARG A 293 19.17 4.64 -7.90
N ILE A 294 20.02 5.42 -8.59
CA ILE A 294 21.45 5.11 -8.71
C ILE A 294 22.11 5.04 -7.34
N LEU A 295 21.84 5.99 -6.43
CA LEU A 295 22.33 5.94 -5.05
C LEU A 295 21.84 4.68 -4.33
N GLY A 296 20.61 4.26 -4.55
CA GLY A 296 20.04 3.03 -3.99
C GLY A 296 20.79 1.78 -4.47
N VAL A 297 21.03 1.67 -5.78
CA VAL A 297 21.83 0.59 -6.37
C VAL A 297 23.23 0.55 -5.76
N LEU A 298 23.89 1.70 -5.67
CA LEU A 298 25.23 1.81 -5.11
C LEU A 298 25.28 1.45 -3.62
N ASP A 299 24.29 1.87 -2.83
CA ASP A 299 24.24 1.55 -1.40
C ASP A 299 24.06 0.05 -1.15
N MET A 300 23.23 -0.61 -1.93
CA MET A 300 22.97 -2.06 -1.81
C MET A 300 24.09 -2.91 -2.41
N GLY A 301 24.59 -2.52 -3.60
CA GLY A 301 25.61 -3.28 -4.32
C GLY A 301 27.00 -3.17 -3.69
N PHE A 302 27.41 -1.98 -3.31
CA PHE A 302 28.78 -1.68 -2.86
C PHE A 302 28.91 -1.36 -1.37
N HIS A 303 27.82 -1.47 -0.61
CA HIS A 303 27.80 -1.21 0.84
C HIS A 303 28.42 0.14 1.22
N ILE A 304 28.10 1.19 0.48
CA ILE A 304 28.72 2.52 0.62
C ILE A 304 28.59 3.06 2.04
N ARG A 305 27.51 2.73 2.74
CA ARG A 305 27.31 3.13 4.16
C ARG A 305 28.49 2.78 5.05
N ASN A 306 29.15 1.66 4.81
CA ASN A 306 30.30 1.21 5.60
C ASN A 306 31.57 2.04 5.32
N LYS A 307 31.62 2.70 4.15
CA LYS A 307 32.76 3.52 3.70
C LYS A 307 32.61 5.01 4.04
N VAL A 308 31.41 5.46 4.39
CA VAL A 308 31.18 6.85 4.81
C VAL A 308 31.80 7.02 6.20
N LYS A 309 32.88 7.79 6.30
CA LYS A 309 33.52 8.19 7.56
C LYS A 309 32.78 9.36 8.19
#